data_5bca54e092827cd75d67377cd242e61b
#
_entry.id   5bca54e092827cd75d67377cd242e61b
#
_cell.length_a   1.000
_cell.length_b   1.000
_cell.length_c   1.000
_cell.angle_alpha   90.00
_cell.angle_beta   90.00
_cell.angle_gamma   90.00
#
_symmetry.space_group_name_H-M   'P 1'
#
loop_
_entity.id
_entity.type
_entity.pdbx_description
1 polymer ?
#
loop_
_entity_poly.entity_id
_entity_poly.type
_entity_poly.pdbx_seq_one_letter_code
_entity_poly.pdbx_strand_id
1 'polypeptide(L)'
;MNSNGYGEQISGKPYKVRKMKYIDLRDSEQFYKLLRLSLGLTQEFPVDVDANGWRRLYQTAIRQSLVGVCYQGVCLLLEGSKPPLEMAMQWATEAESIKGMNELLYQEATRLTREFEEKGHRTAILKGQANARLYPDKYARQPGDIDIWVEGGKESVLALLPNHPKAAYHHVHLPENEQGVTVEVHFRPSSGNFNPMTNRRLQRWLEKEILTSTIVDEGFYVPSVRFALVMQLAHIQRHFLAGGIGLRHVCDYYWLLQHSTVEDRHVVSSVLRSFGLWHTAMALMWVLGEVLRLDKTLMLSAPDRYRGEWMLREMMEGGNFGWYAERQKHGVLRRVLEERSLHLRLMKFDFWEMFWLEVSYWKAIVQTLPTRIKYRTLSLRDIPR
;
A
#
# COMPACT_ATOMS: atom_id res chain seq x y z
N MET A 1 6.90 -16.35 -17.51
CA MET A 1 8.07 -16.45 -16.60
C MET A 1 7.68 -15.85 -15.29
N ASN A 2 7.89 -16.59 -14.24
CA ASN A 2 7.28 -16.51 -12.93
C ASN A 2 7.39 -15.15 -12.24
N SER A 3 6.26 -14.52 -11.98
CA SER A 3 6.09 -13.50 -10.93
C SER A 3 5.55 -14.17 -9.64
N ASN A 4 6.10 -15.31 -9.28
CA ASN A 4 5.85 -16.01 -8.03
C ASN A 4 7.07 -15.82 -7.14
N GLY A 5 7.10 -14.79 -6.31
CA GLY A 5 8.23 -14.62 -5.42
C GLY A 5 8.19 -13.46 -4.45
N TYR A 6 7.02 -13.07 -3.95
CA TYR A 6 6.96 -12.14 -2.81
C TYR A 6 5.87 -12.58 -1.84
N GLY A 7 6.16 -13.62 -1.10
CA GLY A 7 5.24 -14.15 -0.10
C GLY A 7 5.73 -15.39 0.63
N GLU A 8 6.99 -15.77 0.45
CA GLU A 8 7.57 -16.88 1.18
C GLU A 8 8.90 -16.45 1.77
N GLN A 9 8.88 -16.19 3.02
CA GLN A 9 9.84 -16.55 4.05
C GLN A 9 9.82 -15.57 5.23
N ILE A 10 8.67 -15.48 5.93
CA ILE A 10 8.73 -15.64 7.38
C ILE A 10 8.10 -17.01 7.58
N SER A 11 8.92 -18.02 7.79
CA SER A 11 8.54 -19.42 7.82
C SER A 11 7.77 -19.77 9.09
N GLY A 12 6.47 -19.50 9.07
CA GLY A 12 5.51 -20.15 9.92
C GLY A 12 4.45 -20.78 9.02
N LYS A 13 4.24 -22.10 9.12
CA LYS A 13 3.18 -22.80 8.38
C LYS A 13 1.90 -21.99 8.43
N PRO A 14 1.23 -21.73 7.28
CA PRO A 14 -0.01 -20.95 7.29
C PRO A 14 -1.02 -21.65 8.20
N TYR A 15 -1.38 -21.02 9.30
CA TYR A 15 -2.50 -21.46 10.14
C TYR A 15 -3.73 -21.61 9.22
N LYS A 16 -4.40 -22.74 9.26
CA LYS A 16 -5.67 -22.96 8.57
C LYS A 16 -6.69 -21.93 9.07
N VAL A 17 -6.80 -20.81 8.35
CA VAL A 17 -7.82 -19.79 8.61
C VAL A 17 -9.17 -20.42 8.36
N ARG A 18 -9.93 -20.69 9.42
CA ARG A 18 -11.32 -21.14 9.35
C ARG A 18 -12.13 -20.07 8.60
N LYS A 19 -13.02 -20.50 7.70
CA LYS A 19 -13.90 -19.62 6.92
C LYS A 19 -14.61 -18.60 7.83
N MET A 20 -14.17 -17.35 7.83
CA MET A 20 -14.97 -16.26 8.39
C MET A 20 -15.89 -15.76 7.28
N LYS A 21 -17.18 -16.02 7.42
CA LYS A 21 -18.19 -15.80 6.38
C LYS A 21 -18.69 -14.34 6.30
N TYR A 22 -18.41 -13.52 7.30
CA TYR A 22 -18.65 -12.08 7.38
C TYR A 22 -17.67 -11.49 8.42
N ILE A 23 -17.09 -10.34 8.14
CA ILE A 23 -16.44 -9.52 9.19
C ILE A 23 -17.59 -9.03 10.06
N ASP A 24 -17.61 -9.45 11.32
CA ASP A 24 -18.58 -8.95 12.27
C ASP A 24 -18.36 -7.44 12.44
N LEU A 25 -19.41 -6.65 12.30
CA LEU A 25 -19.36 -5.19 12.51
C LEU A 25 -18.79 -4.83 13.88
N ARG A 26 -19.06 -5.67 14.90
CA ARG A 26 -18.51 -5.50 16.25
C ARG A 26 -17.00 -5.69 16.27
N ASP A 27 -16.47 -6.71 15.60
CA ASP A 27 -15.03 -6.97 15.50
C ASP A 27 -14.31 -5.85 14.73
N SER A 28 -14.93 -5.31 13.69
CA SER A 28 -14.39 -4.17 12.94
C SER A 28 -14.28 -2.92 13.83
N GLU A 29 -15.31 -2.58 14.61
CA GLU A 29 -15.28 -1.41 15.49
C GLU A 29 -14.25 -1.59 16.62
N GLN A 30 -14.12 -2.79 17.20
CA GLN A 30 -13.07 -3.09 18.17
C GLN A 30 -11.67 -2.93 17.57
N PHE A 31 -11.49 -3.36 16.33
CA PHE A 31 -10.22 -3.18 15.62
C PHE A 31 -9.89 -1.71 15.37
N TYR A 32 -10.88 -0.90 14.94
CA TYR A 32 -10.67 0.53 14.73
C TYR A 32 -10.37 1.27 16.07
N LYS A 33 -10.97 0.86 17.17
CA LYS A 33 -10.65 1.41 18.50
C LYS A 33 -9.21 1.07 18.91
N LEU A 34 -8.78 -0.19 18.72
CA LEU A 34 -7.39 -0.58 18.97
C LEU A 34 -6.44 0.23 18.07
N LEU A 35 -6.75 0.38 16.80
CA LEU A 35 -5.92 1.14 15.86
C LEU A 35 -5.81 2.62 16.24
N ARG A 36 -6.92 3.25 16.65
CA ARG A 36 -6.92 4.64 17.15
C ARG A 36 -6.07 4.79 18.41
N LEU A 37 -6.20 3.86 19.36
CA LEU A 37 -5.34 3.83 20.56
C LEU A 37 -3.87 3.71 20.19
N SER A 38 -3.56 2.79 19.28
CA SER A 38 -2.19 2.51 18.80
C SER A 38 -1.53 3.72 18.13
N LEU A 39 -2.32 4.54 17.46
CA LEU A 39 -1.86 5.75 16.78
C LEU A 39 -1.93 6.99 17.68
N GLY A 40 -2.32 6.86 18.96
CA GLY A 40 -2.43 7.97 19.89
C GLY A 40 -3.63 8.90 19.63
N LEU A 41 -4.64 8.45 18.88
CA LEU A 41 -5.82 9.25 18.51
C LEU A 41 -6.93 9.20 19.56
N THR A 42 -6.83 8.31 20.52
CA THR A 42 -7.73 8.16 21.67
C THR A 42 -6.98 7.53 22.83
N GLN A 43 -7.50 7.71 24.05
CA GLN A 43 -7.02 6.99 25.23
C GLN A 43 -8.02 5.90 25.67
N GLU A 44 -9.12 5.75 24.94
CA GLU A 44 -10.17 4.79 25.25
C GLU A 44 -10.01 3.50 24.45
N PHE A 45 -10.06 2.38 25.15
CA PHE A 45 -10.16 1.05 24.54
C PHE A 45 -11.30 0.27 25.23
N PRO A 46 -12.11 -0.50 24.48
CA PRO A 46 -13.17 -1.32 25.09
C PRO A 46 -12.58 -2.38 26.01
N VAL A 47 -13.12 -2.48 27.23
CA VAL A 47 -12.60 -3.30 28.34
C VAL A 47 -12.91 -4.80 28.16
N ASP A 48 -13.89 -5.18 27.34
CA ASP A 48 -14.38 -6.56 27.22
C ASP A 48 -14.03 -7.20 25.87
N VAL A 49 -12.79 -7.63 25.73
CA VAL A 49 -12.35 -8.47 24.61
C VAL A 49 -11.96 -9.84 25.15
N ASP A 50 -12.75 -10.86 24.85
CA ASP A 50 -12.43 -12.24 25.22
C ASP A 50 -11.24 -12.79 24.41
N ALA A 51 -10.73 -13.97 24.78
CA ALA A 51 -9.59 -14.60 24.11
C ALA A 51 -9.83 -14.83 22.61
N ASN A 52 -11.06 -15.10 22.18
CA ASN A 52 -11.41 -15.26 20.77
C ASN A 52 -11.45 -13.91 20.05
N GLY A 53 -11.95 -12.86 20.69
CA GLY A 53 -11.89 -11.48 20.22
C GLY A 53 -10.46 -11.03 19.95
N TRP A 54 -9.56 -11.25 20.90
CA TRP A 54 -8.14 -10.97 20.74
C TRP A 54 -7.51 -11.72 19.56
N ARG A 55 -7.86 -13.00 19.38
CA ARG A 55 -7.40 -13.77 18.22
C ARG A 55 -7.88 -13.17 16.91
N ARG A 56 -9.13 -12.69 16.84
CA ARG A 56 -9.66 -12.04 15.63
C ARG A 56 -8.99 -10.68 15.38
N LEU A 57 -8.74 -9.87 16.41
CA LEU A 57 -8.02 -8.60 16.31
C LEU A 57 -6.60 -8.81 15.76
N TYR A 58 -5.88 -9.77 16.30
CA TYR A 58 -4.54 -10.12 15.83
C TYR A 58 -4.52 -10.57 14.35
N GLN A 59 -5.44 -11.46 13.99
CA GLN A 59 -5.59 -11.90 12.60
C GLN A 59 -5.94 -10.75 11.65
N THR A 60 -6.75 -9.79 12.12
CA THR A 60 -7.06 -8.59 11.34
C THR A 60 -5.83 -7.70 11.21
N ALA A 61 -5.03 -7.52 12.26
CA ALA A 61 -3.76 -6.78 12.19
C ALA A 61 -2.80 -7.39 11.16
N ILE A 62 -2.65 -8.73 11.12
CA ILE A 62 -1.87 -9.43 10.09
C ILE A 62 -2.41 -9.13 8.70
N ARG A 63 -3.71 -9.32 8.48
CA ARG A 63 -4.34 -9.11 7.16
C ARG A 63 -4.22 -7.68 6.65
N GLN A 64 -4.23 -6.71 7.57
CA GLN A 64 -4.15 -5.28 7.24
C GLN A 64 -2.71 -4.75 7.26
N SER A 65 -1.70 -5.60 7.54
CA SER A 65 -0.29 -5.21 7.68
C SER A 65 -0.09 -4.12 8.74
N LEU A 66 -0.67 -4.33 9.91
CA LEU A 66 -0.69 -3.39 11.03
C LEU A 66 -0.25 -4.04 12.36
N VAL A 67 0.44 -5.18 12.32
CA VAL A 67 0.85 -5.93 13.53
C VAL A 67 1.67 -5.06 14.47
N GLY A 68 2.75 -4.45 14.00
CA GLY A 68 3.62 -3.61 14.83
C GLY A 68 2.88 -2.37 15.36
N VAL A 69 2.08 -1.71 14.50
CA VAL A 69 1.27 -0.55 14.91
C VAL A 69 0.28 -0.94 16.00
N CYS A 70 -0.52 -1.99 15.80
CA CYS A 70 -1.51 -2.43 16.79
C CYS A 70 -0.87 -2.91 18.09
N TYR A 71 0.35 -3.44 18.05
CA TYR A 71 1.08 -3.83 19.26
C TYR A 71 1.38 -2.64 20.18
N GLN A 72 1.63 -1.44 19.63
CA GLN A 72 1.79 -0.23 20.44
C GLN A 72 0.56 0.03 21.31
N GLY A 73 -0.65 -0.15 20.75
CA GLY A 73 -1.90 -0.04 21.51
C GLY A 73 -2.05 -1.12 22.58
N VAL A 74 -1.66 -2.36 22.27
CA VAL A 74 -1.68 -3.47 23.26
C VAL A 74 -0.77 -3.16 24.45
N CYS A 75 0.38 -2.53 24.24
CA CYS A 75 1.29 -2.13 25.31
C CYS A 75 0.68 -1.08 26.25
N LEU A 76 -0.24 -0.24 25.76
CA LEU A 76 -0.90 0.81 26.54
C LEU A 76 -2.05 0.28 27.42
N LEU A 77 -2.48 -0.96 27.23
CA LEU A 77 -3.61 -1.53 27.97
C LEU A 77 -3.22 -1.90 29.41
N LEU A 78 -4.21 -1.77 30.32
CA LEU A 78 -4.10 -2.29 31.68
C LEU A 78 -4.02 -3.83 31.67
N GLU A 79 -3.37 -4.43 32.66
CA GLU A 79 -3.11 -5.89 32.72
C GLU A 79 -4.40 -6.74 32.52
N GLY A 80 -5.51 -6.37 33.15
CA GLY A 80 -6.78 -7.09 33.00
C GLY A 80 -7.46 -6.98 31.64
N SER A 81 -6.98 -6.10 30.77
CA SER A 81 -7.51 -5.85 29.41
C SER A 81 -6.59 -6.33 28.30
N LYS A 82 -5.44 -6.88 28.63
CA LYS A 82 -4.46 -7.39 27.66
C LYS A 82 -4.90 -8.74 27.05
N PRO A 83 -4.38 -9.09 25.86
CA PRO A 83 -4.57 -10.43 25.32
C PRO A 83 -3.98 -11.52 26.24
N PRO A 84 -4.42 -12.80 26.11
CA PRO A 84 -3.78 -13.92 26.81
C PRO A 84 -2.28 -13.91 26.60
N LEU A 85 -1.51 -14.30 27.64
CA LEU A 85 -0.04 -14.19 27.67
C LEU A 85 0.66 -14.78 26.44
N GLU A 86 0.28 -15.99 26.03
CA GLU A 86 0.85 -16.65 24.85
C GLU A 86 0.68 -15.78 23.57
N MET A 87 -0.48 -15.20 23.39
CA MET A 87 -0.78 -14.32 22.26
C MET A 87 -0.04 -12.98 22.37
N ALA A 88 0.06 -12.41 23.56
CA ALA A 88 0.83 -11.20 23.80
C ALA A 88 2.30 -11.40 23.47
N MET A 89 2.87 -12.55 23.85
CA MET A 89 4.27 -12.93 23.52
C MET A 89 4.46 -13.11 22.01
N GLN A 90 3.52 -13.78 21.33
CA GLN A 90 3.57 -13.93 19.88
C GLN A 90 3.53 -12.56 19.19
N TRP A 91 2.62 -11.69 19.60
CA TRP A 91 2.48 -10.33 19.03
C TRP A 91 3.75 -9.49 19.26
N ALA A 92 4.32 -9.56 20.47
CA ALA A 92 5.57 -8.90 20.81
C ALA A 92 6.73 -9.37 19.91
N THR A 93 6.85 -10.69 19.70
CA THR A 93 7.90 -11.26 18.84
C THR A 93 7.79 -10.77 17.41
N GLU A 94 6.59 -10.72 16.85
CA GLU A 94 6.39 -10.20 15.49
C GLU A 94 6.64 -8.68 15.41
N ALA A 95 6.23 -7.91 16.42
CA ALA A 95 6.49 -6.48 16.48
C ALA A 95 8.00 -6.17 16.56
N GLU A 96 8.76 -6.94 17.32
CA GLU A 96 10.22 -6.79 17.39
C GLU A 96 10.91 -7.17 16.06
N SER A 97 10.43 -8.21 15.38
CA SER A 97 10.90 -8.56 14.02
C SER A 97 10.63 -7.43 13.03
N ILE A 98 9.44 -6.80 13.09
CA ILE A 98 9.08 -5.64 12.27
C ILE A 98 10.04 -4.47 12.53
N LYS A 99 10.34 -4.19 13.80
CA LYS A 99 11.26 -3.13 14.20
C LYS A 99 12.66 -3.38 13.64
N GLY A 100 13.22 -4.57 13.83
CA GLY A 100 14.54 -4.94 13.32
C GLY A 100 14.63 -4.82 11.80
N MET A 101 13.60 -5.23 11.05
CA MET A 101 13.55 -5.05 9.61
C MET A 101 13.49 -3.57 9.22
N ASN A 102 12.74 -2.73 9.93
CA ASN A 102 12.71 -1.29 9.66
C ASN A 102 14.07 -0.63 9.90
N GLU A 103 14.83 -1.05 10.91
CA GLU A 103 16.19 -0.56 11.14
C GLU A 103 17.10 -0.86 9.94
N LEU A 104 17.05 -2.08 9.39
CA LEU A 104 17.77 -2.46 8.18
C LEU A 104 17.34 -1.63 6.96
N LEU A 105 16.03 -1.40 6.78
CA LEU A 105 15.50 -0.60 5.67
C LEU A 105 15.95 0.87 5.76
N TYR A 106 16.03 1.46 6.94
CA TYR A 106 16.55 2.81 7.13
C TYR A 106 18.04 2.90 6.77
N GLN A 107 18.85 1.94 7.21
CA GLN A 107 20.27 1.87 6.88
C GLN A 107 20.47 1.72 5.37
N GLU A 108 19.72 0.84 4.73
CA GLU A 108 19.83 0.58 3.30
C GLU A 108 19.34 1.77 2.45
N ALA A 109 18.26 2.46 2.86
CA ALA A 109 17.80 3.66 2.18
C ALA A 109 18.88 4.77 2.19
N THR A 110 19.57 4.94 3.34
CA THR A 110 20.68 5.89 3.47
C THR A 110 21.88 5.47 2.62
N ARG A 111 22.24 4.19 2.62
CA ARG A 111 23.34 3.65 1.81
C ARG A 111 23.10 3.87 0.32
N LEU A 112 21.90 3.51 -0.17
CA LEU A 112 21.52 3.69 -1.57
C LEU A 112 21.51 5.16 -1.98
N THR A 113 21.02 6.05 -1.12
CA THR A 113 21.04 7.49 -1.38
C THR A 113 22.46 7.98 -1.64
N ARG A 114 23.42 7.63 -0.77
CA ARG A 114 24.83 7.99 -0.95
C ARG A 114 25.44 7.39 -2.22
N GLU A 115 25.18 6.12 -2.47
CA GLU A 115 25.70 5.43 -3.66
C GLU A 115 25.28 6.09 -4.98
N PHE A 116 24.01 6.52 -5.09
CA PHE A 116 23.53 7.22 -6.29
C PHE A 116 24.01 8.67 -6.35
N GLU A 117 24.15 9.37 -5.21
CA GLU A 117 24.73 10.71 -5.16
C GLU A 117 26.19 10.72 -5.61
N GLU A 118 27.00 9.75 -5.19
CA GLU A 118 28.40 9.58 -5.64
C GLU A 118 28.51 9.36 -7.15
N LYS A 119 27.45 8.80 -7.76
CA LYS A 119 27.30 8.66 -9.21
C LYS A 119 26.71 9.90 -9.90
N GLY A 120 26.44 10.98 -9.14
CA GLY A 120 25.92 12.25 -9.64
C GLY A 120 24.40 12.30 -9.86
N HIS A 121 23.64 11.40 -9.27
CA HIS A 121 22.19 11.33 -9.42
C HIS A 121 21.46 11.72 -8.11
N ARG A 122 20.46 12.61 -8.23
CA ARG A 122 19.54 12.89 -7.12
C ARG A 122 18.64 11.67 -6.89
N THR A 123 18.24 11.49 -5.64
CA THR A 123 17.35 10.42 -5.23
C THR A 123 16.21 10.91 -4.35
N ALA A 124 15.17 10.10 -4.19
CA ALA A 124 14.17 10.28 -3.15
C ALA A 124 13.53 8.94 -2.79
N ILE A 125 13.33 8.68 -1.50
CA ILE A 125 12.54 7.55 -1.01
C ILE A 125 11.06 7.93 -1.14
N LEU A 126 10.32 7.22 -2.01
CA LEU A 126 8.97 7.64 -2.44
C LEU A 126 7.87 7.34 -1.41
N LYS A 127 7.98 6.23 -0.72
CA LYS A 127 7.03 5.69 0.27
C LYS A 127 7.77 4.85 1.32
N GLY A 128 7.10 3.94 2.01
CA GLY A 128 7.77 3.08 2.98
C GLY A 128 8.37 3.89 4.13
N GLN A 129 9.69 3.99 4.20
CA GLN A 129 10.43 4.71 5.23
C GLN A 129 10.13 6.21 5.23
N ALA A 130 9.88 6.81 4.06
CA ALA A 130 9.47 8.22 3.98
C ALA A 130 8.15 8.49 4.73
N ASN A 131 7.16 7.57 4.65
CA ASN A 131 5.89 7.67 5.37
C ASN A 131 6.03 7.24 6.84
N ALA A 132 6.83 6.20 7.11
CA ALA A 132 7.02 5.67 8.46
C ALA A 132 7.51 6.74 9.45
N ARG A 133 8.35 7.67 9.01
CA ARG A 133 8.85 8.81 9.80
C ARG A 133 7.74 9.68 10.41
N LEU A 134 6.57 9.66 9.81
CA LEU A 134 5.43 10.49 10.25
C LEU A 134 4.62 9.81 11.37
N TYR A 135 4.87 8.54 11.65
CA TYR A 135 4.20 7.80 12.73
C TYR A 135 4.79 8.15 14.09
N PRO A 136 4.01 8.00 15.19
CA PRO A 136 4.52 8.16 16.56
C PRO A 136 5.73 7.25 16.84
N ASP A 137 5.70 6.02 16.34
CA ASP A 137 6.83 5.09 16.29
C ASP A 137 7.08 4.65 14.86
N LYS A 138 8.15 5.20 14.26
CA LYS A 138 8.53 4.92 12.87
C LYS A 138 8.91 3.47 12.61
N TYR A 139 9.29 2.74 13.64
CA TYR A 139 9.71 1.34 13.54
C TYR A 139 8.52 0.37 13.66
N ALA A 140 7.37 0.82 14.14
CA ALA A 140 6.17 -0.02 14.26
C ALA A 140 5.41 -0.23 12.93
N ARG A 141 5.64 0.61 11.92
CA ARG A 141 4.98 0.48 10.62
C ARG A 141 5.44 -0.80 9.93
N GLN A 142 4.50 -1.62 9.42
CA GLN A 142 4.83 -2.84 8.67
C GLN A 142 5.78 -2.54 7.52
N PRO A 143 6.98 -3.16 7.48
CA PRO A 143 7.95 -2.95 6.41
C PRO A 143 7.46 -3.49 5.06
N GLY A 144 8.11 -3.07 3.99
CA GLY A 144 7.96 -3.54 2.63
C GLY A 144 9.27 -3.33 1.89
N ASP A 145 9.19 -3.13 0.58
CA ASP A 145 10.29 -2.77 -0.29
C ASP A 145 10.75 -1.30 -0.10
N ILE A 146 11.98 -1.01 -0.49
CA ILE A 146 12.47 0.36 -0.62
C ILE A 146 12.17 0.83 -2.05
N ASP A 147 11.32 1.85 -2.17
CA ASP A 147 11.07 2.54 -3.43
C ASP A 147 11.96 3.77 -3.53
N ILE A 148 13.07 3.68 -4.23
CA ILE A 148 13.98 4.79 -4.44
C ILE A 148 13.85 5.34 -5.85
N TRP A 149 13.43 6.60 -5.98
CA TRP A 149 13.48 7.30 -7.27
C TRP A 149 14.90 7.82 -7.50
N VAL A 150 15.36 7.69 -8.76
CA VAL A 150 16.69 8.14 -9.21
C VAL A 150 16.48 9.04 -10.43
N GLU A 151 17.07 10.23 -10.39
CA GLU A 151 17.02 11.21 -11.47
C GLU A 151 17.77 10.70 -12.73
N GLY A 152 17.27 11.07 -13.92
CA GLY A 152 17.95 10.81 -15.20
C GLY A 152 17.10 10.07 -16.24
N GLY A 153 15.93 9.60 -15.85
CA GLY A 153 15.03 8.84 -16.72
C GLY A 153 15.49 7.39 -16.95
N LYS A 154 14.74 6.67 -17.78
CA LYS A 154 14.86 5.22 -17.89
C LYS A 154 16.25 4.76 -18.36
N GLU A 155 16.75 5.32 -19.47
CA GLU A 155 18.02 4.91 -20.09
C GLU A 155 19.20 5.15 -19.15
N SER A 156 19.26 6.34 -18.54
CA SER A 156 20.32 6.72 -17.61
C SER A 156 20.32 5.83 -16.36
N VAL A 157 19.15 5.63 -15.75
CA VAL A 157 19.03 4.80 -14.55
C VAL A 157 19.37 3.34 -14.83
N LEU A 158 18.93 2.78 -15.96
CA LEU A 158 19.28 1.40 -16.32
C LEU A 158 20.78 1.21 -16.60
N ALA A 159 21.46 2.22 -17.12
CA ALA A 159 22.91 2.17 -17.32
C ALA A 159 23.71 2.09 -16.00
N LEU A 160 23.12 2.56 -14.88
CA LEU A 160 23.73 2.45 -13.55
C LEU A 160 23.59 1.06 -12.90
N LEU A 161 22.70 0.24 -13.44
CA LEU A 161 22.30 -1.04 -12.87
C LEU A 161 22.69 -2.19 -13.79
N PRO A 162 23.97 -2.60 -13.82
CA PRO A 162 24.43 -3.73 -14.63
C PRO A 162 23.69 -5.00 -14.18
N ASN A 163 23.29 -5.84 -15.16
CA ASN A 163 22.57 -7.10 -14.92
C ASN A 163 21.17 -6.96 -14.29
N HIS A 164 20.50 -5.82 -14.49
CA HIS A 164 19.13 -5.64 -13.99
C HIS A 164 18.14 -6.61 -14.67
N PRO A 165 17.09 -7.07 -13.96
CA PRO A 165 15.96 -7.77 -14.56
C PRO A 165 15.22 -6.89 -15.57
N LYS A 166 14.29 -7.49 -16.33
CA LYS A 166 13.43 -6.73 -17.25
C LYS A 166 12.73 -5.60 -16.52
N ALA A 167 12.97 -4.35 -16.97
CA ALA A 167 12.36 -3.17 -16.40
C ALA A 167 10.83 -3.15 -16.58
N ALA A 168 10.11 -2.82 -15.53
CA ALA A 168 8.70 -2.48 -15.58
C ALA A 168 8.46 -1.09 -16.21
N TYR A 169 7.21 -0.60 -16.18
CA TYR A 169 6.87 0.73 -16.72
C TYR A 169 7.60 1.88 -16.01
N HIS A 170 7.81 1.78 -14.72
CA HIS A 170 8.26 2.87 -13.85
C HIS A 170 9.48 2.53 -13.00
N HIS A 171 9.84 1.27 -12.83
CA HIS A 171 10.93 0.82 -11.98
C HIS A 171 11.63 -0.45 -12.50
N VAL A 172 12.70 -0.80 -11.81
CA VAL A 172 13.40 -2.08 -11.89
C VAL A 172 13.48 -2.66 -10.47
N HIS A 173 13.18 -3.94 -10.31
CA HIS A 173 13.47 -4.66 -9.08
C HIS A 173 14.95 -5.04 -9.04
N LEU A 174 15.63 -4.73 -7.94
CA LEU A 174 16.95 -5.32 -7.67
C LEU A 174 16.80 -6.69 -7.01
N PRO A 175 17.78 -7.58 -7.17
CA PRO A 175 17.83 -8.80 -6.38
C PRO A 175 17.79 -8.47 -4.88
N GLU A 176 17.12 -9.31 -4.11
CA GLU A 176 17.13 -9.25 -2.66
C GLU A 176 18.58 -9.31 -2.15
N ASN A 177 18.93 -8.41 -1.22
CA ASN A 177 20.27 -8.42 -0.64
C ASN A 177 20.40 -9.51 0.44
N GLU A 178 21.62 -9.71 0.96
CA GLU A 178 21.93 -10.74 1.99
C GLU A 178 21.13 -10.57 3.29
N GLN A 179 20.57 -9.38 3.53
CA GLN A 179 19.78 -9.04 4.71
C GLN A 179 18.27 -9.19 4.48
N GLY A 180 17.83 -9.64 3.30
CA GLY A 180 16.43 -9.82 2.97
C GLY A 180 15.73 -8.52 2.55
N VAL A 181 16.48 -7.45 2.21
CA VAL A 181 15.91 -6.18 1.77
C VAL A 181 15.69 -6.21 0.25
N THR A 182 14.47 -5.89 -0.16
CA THR A 182 14.08 -5.72 -1.55
C THR A 182 14.05 -4.25 -1.92
N VAL A 183 14.54 -3.92 -3.14
CA VAL A 183 14.65 -2.54 -3.62
C VAL A 183 14.02 -2.41 -5.00
N GLU A 184 13.16 -1.42 -5.16
CA GLU A 184 12.65 -0.96 -6.45
C GLU A 184 13.31 0.37 -6.81
N VAL A 185 14.13 0.36 -7.86
CA VAL A 185 14.75 1.58 -8.39
C VAL A 185 13.82 2.18 -9.43
N HIS A 186 13.24 3.32 -9.10
CA HIS A 186 12.26 4.03 -9.91
C HIS A 186 12.94 5.06 -10.81
N PHE A 187 12.67 5.00 -12.11
CA PHE A 187 13.02 6.04 -13.09
C PHE A 187 11.80 6.91 -13.46
N ARG A 188 10.61 6.58 -12.93
CA ARG A 188 9.40 7.39 -12.91
C ARG A 188 8.84 7.44 -11.51
N PRO A 189 8.28 8.56 -11.07
CA PRO A 189 7.88 8.74 -9.67
C PRO A 189 6.63 7.93 -9.27
N SER A 190 5.90 7.34 -10.22
CA SER A 190 4.67 6.57 -9.92
C SER A 190 4.35 5.55 -11.01
N SER A 191 3.69 4.46 -10.61
CA SER A 191 3.06 3.51 -11.53
C SER A 191 1.89 4.13 -12.31
N GLY A 192 1.35 5.24 -11.83
CA GLY A 192 0.31 6.04 -12.47
C GLY A 192 -1.08 5.40 -12.49
N ASN A 193 -1.96 6.04 -13.26
CA ASN A 193 -3.33 5.63 -13.49
C ASN A 193 -3.47 4.69 -14.70
N PHE A 194 -4.63 4.05 -14.84
CA PHE A 194 -4.96 3.25 -16.04
C PHE A 194 -5.38 4.12 -17.21
N ASN A 195 -6.07 5.24 -16.97
CA ASN A 195 -6.43 6.18 -18.00
C ASN A 195 -5.20 6.96 -18.49
N PRO A 196 -4.78 6.81 -19.77
CA PRO A 196 -3.55 7.40 -20.28
C PRO A 196 -3.55 8.93 -20.30
N MET A 197 -4.73 9.57 -20.40
CA MET A 197 -4.83 11.04 -20.43
C MET A 197 -4.60 11.62 -19.04
N THR A 198 -5.26 11.09 -18.02
CA THR A 198 -5.07 11.53 -16.62
C THR A 198 -3.68 11.15 -16.15
N ASN A 199 -3.18 9.97 -16.51
CA ASN A 199 -1.84 9.52 -16.19
C ASN A 199 -0.75 10.45 -16.74
N ARG A 200 -0.87 10.92 -18.00
CA ARG A 200 0.11 11.85 -18.57
C ARG A 200 0.20 13.18 -17.81
N ARG A 201 -0.94 13.69 -17.31
CA ARG A 201 -0.95 14.92 -16.48
C ARG A 201 -0.35 14.65 -15.11
N LEU A 202 -0.73 13.54 -14.48
CA LEU A 202 -0.23 13.09 -13.18
C LEU A 202 1.30 12.94 -13.21
N GLN A 203 1.85 12.18 -14.17
CA GLN A 203 3.30 11.96 -14.25
C GLN A 203 4.07 13.26 -14.44
N ARG A 204 3.64 14.16 -15.35
CA ARG A 204 4.28 15.44 -15.56
C ARG A 204 4.31 16.33 -14.31
N TRP A 205 3.26 16.27 -13.50
CA TRP A 205 3.20 17.01 -12.25
C TRP A 205 4.13 16.39 -11.21
N LEU A 206 4.10 15.06 -11.06
CA LEU A 206 4.97 14.34 -10.14
C LEU A 206 6.46 14.49 -10.50
N GLU A 207 6.81 14.45 -11.79
CA GLU A 207 8.19 14.66 -12.28
C GLU A 207 8.75 16.05 -11.94
N LYS A 208 7.89 17.06 -11.84
CA LYS A 208 8.29 18.40 -11.39
C LYS A 208 8.39 18.48 -9.86
N GLU A 209 7.39 17.95 -9.18
CA GLU A 209 7.29 18.06 -7.74
C GLU A 209 8.37 17.23 -7.00
N ILE A 210 8.80 16.09 -7.58
CA ILE A 210 9.86 15.26 -6.98
C ILE A 210 11.19 16.01 -6.84
N LEU A 211 11.45 16.99 -7.69
CA LEU A 211 12.66 17.80 -7.64
C LEU A 211 12.76 18.72 -6.41
N THR A 212 11.64 18.88 -5.68
CA THR A 212 11.59 19.62 -4.41
C THR A 212 11.89 18.74 -3.19
N SER A 213 12.36 17.51 -3.40
CA SER A 213 12.72 16.59 -2.32
C SER A 213 13.81 17.17 -1.40
N THR A 214 13.67 16.92 -0.12
CA THR A 214 14.57 17.42 0.92
C THR A 214 15.22 16.27 1.68
N ILE A 215 16.48 16.48 2.12
CA ILE A 215 17.16 15.52 2.98
C ILE A 215 16.55 15.54 4.37
N VAL A 216 16.48 14.37 5.00
CA VAL A 216 15.99 14.19 6.36
C VAL A 216 17.10 13.70 7.28
N ASP A 217 16.87 13.76 8.59
CA ASP A 217 17.88 13.43 9.61
C ASP A 217 18.40 11.98 9.47
N GLU A 218 17.58 11.09 8.92
CA GLU A 218 17.96 9.69 8.63
C GLU A 218 18.98 9.57 7.48
N GLY A 219 19.27 10.64 6.73
CA GLY A 219 20.32 10.70 5.72
C GLY A 219 19.88 10.26 4.30
N PHE A 220 18.59 10.34 4.00
CA PHE A 220 18.05 10.17 2.64
C PHE A 220 17.07 11.30 2.29
N TYR A 221 16.75 11.45 1.00
CA TYR A 221 15.78 12.46 0.56
C TYR A 221 14.36 11.92 0.58
N VAL A 222 13.42 12.78 0.96
CA VAL A 222 11.97 12.51 0.87
C VAL A 222 11.28 13.59 0.03
N PRO A 223 10.25 13.22 -0.74
CA PRO A 223 9.48 14.19 -1.50
C PRO A 223 8.69 15.14 -0.60
N SER A 224 8.22 16.26 -1.16
CA SER A 224 7.28 17.14 -0.50
C SER A 224 6.00 16.43 -0.07
N VAL A 225 5.32 16.94 0.94
CA VAL A 225 4.02 16.40 1.39
C VAL A 225 2.98 16.45 0.25
N ARG A 226 3.01 17.47 -0.60
CA ARG A 226 2.14 17.56 -1.80
C ARG A 226 2.35 16.40 -2.75
N PHE A 227 3.62 16.11 -3.06
CA PHE A 227 3.97 14.95 -3.88
C PHE A 227 3.45 13.66 -3.24
N ALA A 228 3.75 13.44 -1.95
CA ALA A 228 3.39 12.23 -1.24
C ALA A 228 1.86 12.01 -1.22
N LEU A 229 1.06 13.06 -0.99
CA LEU A 229 -0.41 13.00 -1.03
C LEU A 229 -0.94 12.58 -2.41
N VAL A 230 -0.41 13.15 -3.50
CA VAL A 230 -0.86 12.81 -4.85
C VAL A 230 -0.39 11.43 -5.27
N MET A 231 0.88 11.11 -5.05
CA MET A 231 1.48 9.83 -5.42
C MET A 231 0.85 8.67 -4.65
N GLN A 232 0.68 8.81 -3.34
CA GLN A 232 0.07 7.80 -2.49
C GLN A 232 -1.41 7.57 -2.85
N LEU A 233 -2.15 8.63 -3.21
CA LEU A 233 -3.53 8.49 -3.65
C LEU A 233 -3.63 7.75 -4.99
N ALA A 234 -2.73 8.02 -5.93
CA ALA A 234 -2.65 7.29 -7.20
C ALA A 234 -2.27 5.81 -6.96
N HIS A 235 -1.36 5.55 -6.03
CA HIS A 235 -0.99 4.20 -5.62
C HIS A 235 -2.18 3.45 -4.98
N ILE A 236 -2.92 4.10 -4.07
CA ILE A 236 -4.16 3.57 -3.47
C ILE A 236 -5.18 3.23 -4.56
N GLN A 237 -5.44 4.17 -5.50
CA GLN A 237 -6.37 3.95 -6.61
C GLN A 237 -5.98 2.75 -7.43
N ARG A 238 -4.74 2.68 -7.86
CA ARG A 238 -4.25 1.60 -8.73
C ARG A 238 -4.40 0.25 -8.07
N HIS A 239 -3.96 0.10 -6.82
CA HIS A 239 -4.07 -1.16 -6.10
C HIS A 239 -5.51 -1.53 -5.77
N PHE A 240 -6.32 -0.57 -5.33
CA PHE A 240 -7.73 -0.80 -5.04
C PHE A 240 -8.49 -1.33 -6.26
N LEU A 241 -8.29 -0.70 -7.42
CA LEU A 241 -8.98 -1.09 -8.65
C LEU A 241 -8.45 -2.40 -9.27
N ALA A 242 -7.18 -2.75 -9.04
CA ALA A 242 -6.54 -3.91 -9.66
C ALA A 242 -6.52 -5.17 -8.79
N GLY A 243 -6.60 -5.06 -7.47
CA GLY A 243 -6.41 -6.25 -6.63
C GLY A 243 -6.86 -6.11 -5.20
N GLY A 244 -6.76 -4.95 -4.64
CA GLY A 244 -7.09 -4.64 -3.25
C GLY A 244 -5.98 -3.88 -2.53
N ILE A 245 -6.33 -3.29 -1.40
CA ILE A 245 -5.43 -2.49 -0.58
C ILE A 245 -5.81 -2.65 0.90
N GLY A 246 -4.82 -2.54 1.81
CA GLY A 246 -5.06 -2.68 3.24
C GLY A 246 -5.09 -1.35 3.99
N LEU A 247 -5.54 -1.39 5.25
CA LEU A 247 -5.63 -0.21 6.13
C LEU A 247 -4.26 0.42 6.46
N ARG A 248 -3.14 -0.28 6.25
CA ARG A 248 -1.80 0.32 6.36
C ARG A 248 -1.69 1.59 5.51
N HIS A 249 -2.20 1.56 4.28
CA HIS A 249 -2.15 2.72 3.38
C HIS A 249 -3.09 3.84 3.82
N VAL A 250 -4.17 3.51 4.53
CA VAL A 250 -5.07 4.49 5.16
C VAL A 250 -4.33 5.20 6.30
N CYS A 251 -3.58 4.46 7.13
CA CYS A 251 -2.75 5.03 8.19
C CYS A 251 -1.63 5.93 7.63
N ASP A 252 -0.94 5.48 6.57
CA ASP A 252 0.07 6.30 5.86
C ASP A 252 -0.54 7.62 5.39
N TYR A 253 -1.73 7.56 4.76
CA TYR A 253 -2.41 8.74 4.24
C TYR A 253 -2.91 9.66 5.34
N TYR A 254 -3.36 9.11 6.48
CA TYR A 254 -3.73 9.87 7.66
C TYR A 254 -2.57 10.76 8.14
N TRP A 255 -1.40 10.18 8.30
CA TRP A 255 -0.22 10.92 8.75
C TRP A 255 0.27 11.93 7.74
N LEU A 256 0.20 11.67 6.45
CA LEU A 256 0.47 12.67 5.41
C LEU A 256 -0.45 13.88 5.53
N LEU A 257 -1.76 13.67 5.75
CA LEU A 257 -2.70 14.76 5.96
C LEU A 257 -2.42 15.55 7.24
N GLN A 258 -2.07 14.88 8.32
CA GLN A 258 -1.70 15.53 9.59
C GLN A 258 -0.47 16.45 9.44
N HIS A 259 0.49 16.08 8.59
CA HIS A 259 1.69 16.86 8.33
C HIS A 259 1.57 17.84 7.15
N SER A 260 0.40 17.93 6.53
CA SER A 260 0.15 18.84 5.42
C SER A 260 -0.28 20.23 5.88
N THR A 261 0.19 21.26 5.20
CA THR A 261 -0.31 22.62 5.38
C THR A 261 -1.67 22.83 4.69
N VAL A 262 -2.36 23.91 5.03
CA VAL A 262 -3.61 24.31 4.32
C VAL A 262 -3.33 24.52 2.83
N GLU A 263 -2.19 25.11 2.49
CA GLU A 263 -1.79 25.35 1.11
C GLU A 263 -1.55 24.04 0.35
N ASP A 264 -0.84 23.07 0.98
CA ASP A 264 -0.63 21.76 0.38
C ASP A 264 -1.96 21.09 0.02
N ARG A 265 -2.90 21.06 0.94
CA ARG A 265 -4.23 20.49 0.73
C ARG A 265 -5.00 21.23 -0.36
N HIS A 266 -4.90 22.55 -0.41
CA HIS A 266 -5.56 23.34 -1.46
C HIS A 266 -4.99 23.00 -2.85
N VAL A 267 -3.67 22.98 -3.00
CA VAL A 267 -3.01 22.62 -4.25
C VAL A 267 -3.40 21.20 -4.68
N VAL A 268 -3.30 20.23 -3.77
CA VAL A 268 -3.65 18.83 -4.07
C VAL A 268 -5.11 18.72 -4.47
N SER A 269 -6.04 19.33 -3.74
CA SER A 269 -7.48 19.30 -4.05
C SER A 269 -7.79 19.84 -5.43
N SER A 270 -7.09 20.90 -5.86
CA SER A 270 -7.30 21.54 -7.16
C SER A 270 -6.95 20.64 -8.36
N VAL A 271 -6.03 19.69 -8.19
CA VAL A 271 -5.53 18.82 -9.27
C VAL A 271 -6.22 17.44 -9.33
N LEU A 272 -6.94 17.02 -8.28
CA LEU A 272 -7.52 15.67 -8.17
C LEU A 272 -8.38 15.28 -9.38
N ARG A 273 -9.23 16.20 -9.87
CA ARG A 273 -10.10 15.92 -11.02
C ARG A 273 -9.30 15.76 -12.31
N SER A 274 -8.30 16.60 -12.51
CA SER A 274 -7.46 16.58 -13.71
C SER A 274 -6.57 15.32 -13.78
N PHE A 275 -6.24 14.76 -12.61
CA PHE A 275 -5.46 13.52 -12.48
C PHE A 275 -6.33 12.27 -12.42
N GLY A 276 -7.66 12.38 -12.45
CA GLY A 276 -8.56 11.22 -12.36
C GLY A 276 -8.57 10.56 -10.97
N LEU A 277 -8.22 11.31 -9.92
CA LEU A 277 -8.11 10.80 -8.54
C LEU A 277 -9.32 11.20 -7.66
N TRP A 278 -10.28 11.92 -8.22
CA TRP A 278 -11.37 12.53 -7.46
C TRP A 278 -12.24 11.52 -6.72
N HIS A 279 -12.69 10.45 -7.38
CA HIS A 279 -13.56 9.44 -6.78
C HIS A 279 -12.87 8.67 -5.67
N THR A 280 -11.60 8.34 -5.88
CA THR A 280 -10.76 7.68 -4.86
C THR A 280 -10.52 8.61 -3.67
N ALA A 281 -10.28 9.90 -3.89
CA ALA A 281 -10.15 10.86 -2.81
C ALA A 281 -11.42 10.93 -1.95
N MET A 282 -12.59 11.09 -2.57
CA MET A 282 -13.88 11.14 -1.87
C MET A 282 -14.14 9.88 -1.04
N ALA A 283 -13.83 8.70 -1.60
CA ALA A 283 -13.96 7.43 -0.90
C ALA A 283 -12.99 7.34 0.29
N LEU A 284 -11.72 7.69 0.08
CA LEU A 284 -10.68 7.63 1.09
C LEU A 284 -10.94 8.63 2.24
N MET A 285 -11.45 9.84 1.94
CA MET A 285 -11.83 10.81 2.99
C MET A 285 -12.94 10.25 3.88
N TRP A 286 -13.90 9.50 3.32
CA TRP A 286 -14.90 8.82 4.12
C TRP A 286 -14.29 7.71 4.98
N VAL A 287 -13.44 6.86 4.41
CA VAL A 287 -12.75 5.78 5.15
C VAL A 287 -11.92 6.35 6.31
N LEU A 288 -11.15 7.41 6.07
CA LEU A 288 -10.34 8.08 7.09
C LEU A 288 -11.21 8.66 8.23
N GLY A 289 -12.35 9.25 7.88
CA GLY A 289 -13.31 9.75 8.87
C GLY A 289 -13.91 8.62 9.71
N GLU A 290 -14.27 7.51 9.09
CA GLU A 290 -14.89 6.37 9.75
C GLU A 290 -13.88 5.59 10.63
N VAL A 291 -12.73 5.24 10.07
CA VAL A 291 -11.73 4.39 10.73
C VAL A 291 -10.90 5.17 11.74
N LEU A 292 -10.37 6.33 11.36
CA LEU A 292 -9.38 7.09 12.13
C LEU A 292 -9.90 8.42 12.68
N ARG A 293 -11.19 8.74 12.50
CA ARG A 293 -11.80 9.99 12.96
C ARG A 293 -11.06 11.24 12.44
N LEU A 294 -10.64 11.21 11.15
CA LEU A 294 -9.97 12.34 10.54
C LEU A 294 -10.79 13.62 10.68
N ASP A 295 -10.15 14.70 11.11
CA ASP A 295 -10.77 16.01 11.17
C ASP A 295 -11.19 16.49 9.78
N LYS A 296 -12.39 17.05 9.66
CA LYS A 296 -12.94 17.54 8.40
C LYS A 296 -12.11 18.66 7.76
N THR A 297 -11.38 19.43 8.56
CA THR A 297 -10.48 20.51 8.08
C THR A 297 -9.26 19.99 7.33
N LEU A 298 -8.90 18.71 7.51
CA LEU A 298 -7.80 18.04 6.84
C LEU A 298 -8.22 17.34 5.53
N MET A 299 -9.53 17.26 5.26
CA MET A 299 -10.03 16.54 4.09
C MET A 299 -9.73 17.28 2.77
N LEU A 300 -9.29 16.53 1.77
CA LEU A 300 -9.02 17.01 0.41
C LEU A 300 -10.28 17.19 -0.43
N SER A 301 -11.38 16.56 -0.04
CA SER A 301 -12.67 16.61 -0.73
C SER A 301 -13.79 16.27 0.23
N ALA A 302 -15.04 16.59 -0.14
CA ALA A 302 -16.20 16.06 0.57
C ALA A 302 -16.18 14.52 0.54
N PRO A 303 -16.45 13.83 1.67
CA PRO A 303 -16.47 12.38 1.71
C PRO A 303 -17.69 11.81 0.96
N ASP A 304 -17.47 10.71 0.21
CA ASP A 304 -18.53 9.95 -0.45
C ASP A 304 -18.74 8.64 0.33
N ARG A 305 -19.85 8.56 1.06
CA ARG A 305 -20.20 7.39 1.85
C ARG A 305 -20.35 6.13 1.02
N TYR A 306 -21.04 6.20 -0.13
CA TYR A 306 -21.31 5.01 -0.96
C TYR A 306 -19.99 4.37 -1.45
N ARG A 307 -19.09 5.19 -1.99
CA ARG A 307 -17.78 4.73 -2.45
C ARG A 307 -16.87 4.34 -1.30
N GLY A 308 -16.93 5.06 -0.18
CA GLY A 308 -16.15 4.78 1.01
C GLY A 308 -16.51 3.47 1.69
N GLU A 309 -17.81 3.18 1.86
CA GLU A 309 -18.28 1.88 2.38
C GLU A 309 -17.83 0.72 1.51
N TRP A 310 -17.86 0.90 0.19
CA TRP A 310 -17.36 -0.11 -0.73
C TRP A 310 -15.84 -0.30 -0.58
N MET A 311 -15.08 0.78 -0.60
CA MET A 311 -13.61 0.74 -0.44
C MET A 311 -13.24 0.06 0.89
N LEU A 312 -13.86 0.43 1.98
CA LEU A 312 -13.59 -0.15 3.29
C LEU A 312 -13.93 -1.65 3.35
N ARG A 313 -15.04 -2.05 2.74
CA ARG A 313 -15.42 -3.47 2.64
C ARG A 313 -14.37 -4.30 1.90
N GLU A 314 -13.96 -3.86 0.71
CA GLU A 314 -12.91 -4.56 -0.06
C GLU A 314 -11.57 -4.61 0.71
N MET A 315 -11.20 -3.54 1.43
CA MET A 315 -10.03 -3.53 2.30
C MET A 315 -10.12 -4.58 3.41
N MET A 316 -11.25 -4.64 4.11
CA MET A 316 -11.44 -5.55 5.24
C MET A 316 -11.54 -7.00 4.78
N GLU A 317 -12.22 -7.28 3.67
CA GLU A 317 -12.36 -8.63 3.11
C GLU A 317 -11.09 -9.12 2.42
N GLY A 318 -10.46 -8.25 1.62
CA GLY A 318 -9.27 -8.59 0.82
C GLY A 318 -7.96 -8.53 1.60
N GLY A 319 -7.88 -7.70 2.61
CA GLY A 319 -6.62 -7.40 3.30
C GLY A 319 -5.61 -6.70 2.38
N ASN A 320 -4.37 -6.61 2.84
CA ASN A 320 -3.31 -5.94 2.08
C ASN A 320 -3.11 -6.63 0.72
N PHE A 321 -3.11 -5.85 -0.35
CA PHE A 321 -3.04 -6.30 -1.76
C PHE A 321 -4.08 -7.35 -2.19
N GLY A 322 -5.19 -7.48 -1.44
CA GLY A 322 -6.25 -8.45 -1.77
C GLY A 322 -5.86 -9.93 -1.60
N TRP A 323 -4.76 -10.24 -0.92
CA TRP A 323 -4.22 -11.58 -0.78
C TRP A 323 -5.13 -12.53 -0.02
N TYR A 324 -5.98 -12.01 0.84
CA TYR A 324 -6.92 -12.78 1.66
C TYR A 324 -8.32 -12.87 1.03
N ALA A 325 -8.53 -12.26 -0.14
CA ALA A 325 -9.82 -12.34 -0.83
C ALA A 325 -10.15 -13.79 -1.21
N GLU A 326 -11.41 -14.18 -1.02
CA GLU A 326 -11.86 -15.56 -1.32
C GLU A 326 -11.56 -15.99 -2.76
N ARG A 327 -11.64 -15.05 -3.72
CA ARG A 327 -11.32 -15.29 -5.13
C ARG A 327 -9.91 -15.86 -5.36
N GLN A 328 -8.95 -15.58 -4.48
CA GLN A 328 -7.59 -16.12 -4.59
C GLN A 328 -7.51 -17.63 -4.33
N LYS A 329 -8.51 -18.19 -3.67
CA LYS A 329 -8.59 -19.63 -3.35
C LYS A 329 -9.23 -20.45 -4.46
N HIS A 330 -9.80 -19.82 -5.48
CA HIS A 330 -10.54 -20.48 -6.54
C HIS A 330 -9.63 -20.91 -7.70
N GLY A 331 -10.06 -21.91 -8.46
CA GLY A 331 -9.39 -22.31 -9.69
C GLY A 331 -9.36 -21.17 -10.71
N VAL A 332 -8.40 -21.21 -11.65
CA VAL A 332 -8.07 -20.09 -12.55
C VAL A 332 -9.28 -19.54 -13.29
N LEU A 333 -10.11 -20.40 -13.89
CA LEU A 333 -11.29 -19.94 -14.65
C LEU A 333 -12.28 -19.17 -13.77
N ARG A 334 -12.61 -19.73 -12.61
CA ARG A 334 -13.54 -19.09 -11.67
C ARG A 334 -12.97 -17.76 -11.16
N ARG A 335 -11.67 -17.71 -10.85
CA ARG A 335 -10.99 -16.47 -10.44
C ARG A 335 -11.09 -15.40 -11.52
N VAL A 336 -10.81 -15.73 -12.79
CA VAL A 336 -10.92 -14.77 -13.90
C VAL A 336 -12.35 -14.24 -14.02
N LEU A 337 -13.37 -15.11 -13.93
CA LEU A 337 -14.76 -14.67 -13.97
C LEU A 337 -15.14 -13.75 -12.80
N GLU A 338 -14.68 -14.06 -11.59
CA GLU A 338 -14.91 -13.24 -10.40
C GLU A 338 -14.18 -11.90 -10.48
N GLU A 339 -12.95 -11.86 -11.00
CA GLU A 339 -12.22 -10.62 -11.27
C GLU A 339 -12.94 -9.76 -12.30
N ARG A 340 -13.43 -10.34 -13.41
CA ARG A 340 -14.23 -9.59 -14.41
C ARG A 340 -15.54 -9.07 -13.81
N SER A 341 -16.22 -9.87 -13.00
CA SER A 341 -17.41 -9.44 -12.27
C SER A 341 -17.11 -8.29 -11.31
N LEU A 342 -15.98 -8.33 -10.61
CA LEU A 342 -15.54 -7.24 -9.74
C LEU A 342 -15.26 -5.97 -10.56
N HIS A 343 -14.55 -6.08 -11.69
CA HIS A 343 -14.25 -4.94 -12.55
C HIS A 343 -15.54 -4.29 -13.09
N LEU A 344 -16.53 -5.07 -13.52
CA LEU A 344 -17.83 -4.53 -13.95
C LEU A 344 -18.56 -3.78 -12.81
N ARG A 345 -18.46 -4.28 -11.58
CA ARG A 345 -18.99 -3.57 -10.42
C ARG A 345 -18.21 -2.29 -10.14
N LEU A 346 -16.87 -2.33 -10.18
CA LEU A 346 -15.99 -1.19 -9.94
C LEU A 346 -16.13 -0.08 -11.01
N MET A 347 -16.72 -0.37 -12.19
CA MET A 347 -17.11 0.68 -13.13
C MET A 347 -18.11 1.70 -12.52
N LYS A 348 -18.90 1.30 -11.51
CA LYS A 348 -19.75 2.22 -10.75
C LYS A 348 -18.95 3.09 -9.77
N PHE A 349 -17.77 2.63 -9.36
CA PHE A 349 -16.85 3.40 -8.53
C PHE A 349 -16.11 4.44 -9.36
N ASP A 350 -15.43 4.00 -10.45
CA ASP A 350 -14.76 4.88 -11.41
C ASP A 350 -14.79 4.25 -12.81
N PHE A 351 -15.69 4.77 -13.64
CA PHE A 351 -15.92 4.21 -14.98
C PHE A 351 -14.69 4.31 -15.88
N TRP A 352 -14.04 5.48 -15.93
CA TRP A 352 -12.96 5.71 -16.87
C TRP A 352 -11.68 4.94 -16.52
N GLU A 353 -11.33 4.87 -15.27
CA GLU A 353 -10.17 4.09 -14.83
C GLU A 353 -10.40 2.59 -15.09
N MET A 354 -11.59 2.07 -14.77
CA MET A 354 -11.94 0.68 -15.01
C MET A 354 -12.04 0.32 -16.49
N PHE A 355 -12.58 1.22 -17.32
CA PHE A 355 -12.59 1.05 -18.76
C PHE A 355 -11.18 0.89 -19.33
N TRP A 356 -10.26 1.77 -18.96
CA TRP A 356 -8.87 1.71 -19.43
C TRP A 356 -8.09 0.54 -18.83
N LEU A 357 -8.39 0.10 -17.62
CA LEU A 357 -7.87 -1.15 -17.05
C LEU A 357 -8.26 -2.33 -17.94
N GLU A 358 -9.53 -2.45 -18.32
CA GLU A 358 -10.00 -3.51 -19.23
C GLU A 358 -9.35 -3.42 -20.62
N VAL A 359 -9.27 -2.23 -21.19
CA VAL A 359 -8.57 -2.03 -22.47
C VAL A 359 -7.12 -2.51 -22.38
N SER A 360 -6.42 -2.16 -21.30
CA SER A 360 -5.02 -2.58 -21.08
C SER A 360 -4.90 -4.10 -20.94
N TYR A 361 -5.81 -4.72 -20.24
CA TYR A 361 -5.88 -6.17 -20.07
C TYR A 361 -6.11 -6.89 -21.41
N TRP A 362 -7.11 -6.48 -22.19
CA TRP A 362 -7.39 -7.10 -23.49
C TRP A 362 -6.25 -6.87 -24.50
N LYS A 363 -5.63 -5.68 -24.48
CA LYS A 363 -4.45 -5.40 -25.27
C LYS A 363 -3.30 -6.37 -24.95
N ALA A 364 -3.03 -6.62 -23.66
CA ALA A 364 -1.99 -7.56 -23.25
C ALA A 364 -2.30 -9.00 -23.70
N ILE A 365 -3.57 -9.43 -23.64
CA ILE A 365 -3.98 -10.74 -24.17
C ILE A 365 -3.71 -10.83 -25.67
N VAL A 366 -4.18 -9.86 -26.46
CA VAL A 366 -3.99 -9.83 -27.91
C VAL A 366 -2.51 -9.83 -28.29
N GLN A 367 -1.69 -9.03 -27.62
CA GLN A 367 -0.25 -8.94 -27.88
C GLN A 367 0.51 -10.25 -27.55
N THR A 368 0.06 -10.98 -26.52
CA THR A 368 0.72 -12.24 -26.13
C THR A 368 0.19 -13.45 -26.87
N LEU A 369 -0.98 -13.34 -27.52
CA LEU A 369 -1.65 -14.47 -28.21
C LEU A 369 -0.75 -15.16 -29.27
N PRO A 370 -0.06 -14.47 -30.19
CA PRO A 370 0.80 -15.11 -31.17
C PRO A 370 1.90 -15.97 -30.54
N THR A 371 2.53 -15.43 -29.48
CA THR A 371 3.58 -16.14 -28.72
C THR A 371 3.01 -17.36 -28.01
N ARG A 372 1.82 -17.25 -27.43
CA ARG A 372 1.13 -18.35 -26.76
C ARG A 372 0.74 -19.48 -27.72
N ILE A 373 0.25 -19.13 -28.89
CA ILE A 373 -0.05 -20.11 -29.96
C ILE A 373 1.24 -20.83 -30.39
N LYS A 374 2.30 -20.06 -30.66
CA LYS A 374 3.59 -20.62 -31.08
C LYS A 374 4.17 -21.61 -30.08
N TYR A 375 4.08 -21.32 -28.78
CA TYR A 375 4.65 -22.17 -27.74
C TYR A 375 3.62 -23.11 -27.11
N ARG A 376 2.41 -23.23 -27.67
CA ARG A 376 1.29 -24.04 -27.14
C ARG A 376 0.97 -23.81 -25.67
N THR A 377 1.20 -22.60 -25.17
CA THR A 377 0.94 -22.18 -23.78
C THR A 377 -0.41 -21.46 -23.69
N LEU A 378 -1.46 -22.10 -24.18
CA LEU A 378 -2.84 -21.57 -24.10
C LEU A 378 -3.49 -21.80 -22.74
N SER A 379 -2.71 -22.16 -21.73
CA SER A 379 -3.19 -22.33 -20.38
C SER A 379 -3.68 -20.98 -19.81
N LEU A 380 -4.86 -20.99 -19.18
CA LEU A 380 -5.39 -19.84 -18.46
C LEU A 380 -4.48 -19.37 -17.30
N ARG A 381 -3.50 -20.21 -16.88
CA ARG A 381 -2.52 -19.89 -15.84
C ARG A 381 -1.50 -18.82 -16.29
N ASP A 382 -1.33 -18.64 -17.59
CA ASP A 382 -0.33 -17.75 -18.20
C ASP A 382 -0.92 -16.40 -18.63
N ILE A 383 -2.15 -16.09 -18.25
CA ILE A 383 -2.76 -14.79 -18.52
C ILE A 383 -2.06 -13.74 -17.63
N PRO A 384 -1.53 -12.63 -18.19
CA PRO A 384 -0.89 -11.56 -17.41
C PRO A 384 -1.89 -11.00 -16.39
N ARG A 385 -1.41 -10.81 -15.18
CA ARG A 385 -2.15 -10.15 -14.09
C ARG A 385 -2.02 -8.64 -14.20
#